data_bc17e6368cc48f65c19abf94c141cde2
#
_entry.id   bc17e6368cc48f65c19abf94c141cde2
#
_cell.length_a   1.000
_cell.length_b   1.000
_cell.length_c   1.000
_cell.angle_alpha   90.00
_cell.angle_beta   90.00
_cell.angle_gamma   90.00
#
_symmetry.space_group_name_H-M   'P 1'
#
loop_
_entity.id
_entity.type
_entity.pdbx_description
1 polymer ?
#
loop_
_entity_poly.entity_id
_entity_poly.type
_entity_poly.pdbx_seq_one_letter_code
_entity_poly.pdbx_strand_id
1 'polypeptide(L)'
;MSVDVVKPLIEQRADPYIYKHTDGTYYFTASVPEYDRVELRAAKTIAGLAEAEAKVLWRKHEKGIMSQHIWAPEIHYVEGGWYIYFAASDVDDIWALRPYVLRCTGSDPMVDPWEEMGQM
;
A
#
# COMPACT_ATOMS: atom_id res chain seq x y z
N MET A 1 7.89 -18.91 -25.06
CA MET A 1 7.35 -18.69 -24.47
C MET A 1 6.50 -18.26 -24.43
N SER A 2 6.04 -18.43 -24.26
CA SER A 2 5.19 -17.99 -24.13
C SER A 2 4.98 -17.07 -23.51
N VAL A 3 4.72 -16.62 -23.71
CA VAL A 3 4.41 -15.85 -23.16
C VAL A 3 3.74 -15.83 -22.46
N ASP A 4 3.93 -16.14 -22.25
CA ASP A 4 3.32 -16.14 -21.71
C ASP A 4 2.75 -15.63 -21.02
N VAL A 5 2.42 -15.77 -21.23
CA VAL A 5 1.42 -15.36 -20.32
C VAL A 5 1.97 -14.69 -19.11
N VAL A 6 1.63 -13.46 -18.93
CA VAL A 6 2.07 -12.72 -17.77
C VAL A 6 1.12 -13.02 -16.64
N LYS A 7 1.60 -13.78 -15.67
CA LYS A 7 0.90 -13.94 -14.42
C LYS A 7 1.28 -12.81 -13.47
N PRO A 8 0.33 -12.21 -12.77
CA PRO A 8 0.69 -11.25 -11.74
C PRO A 8 1.48 -11.95 -10.64
N LEU A 9 2.46 -11.25 -10.10
CA LEU A 9 3.26 -11.77 -8.99
C LEU A 9 2.35 -12.13 -7.81
N ILE A 10 1.37 -11.29 -7.54
CA ILE A 10 0.41 -11.51 -6.47
C ILE A 10 -0.97 -11.33 -7.07
N GLU A 11 -1.78 -12.39 -6.99
CA GLU A 11 -3.11 -12.39 -7.60
C GLU A 11 -4.06 -11.51 -6.83
N GLN A 12 -5.10 -11.02 -7.51
CA GLN A 12 -6.17 -10.22 -6.93
C GLN A 12 -5.66 -8.92 -6.30
N ARG A 13 -4.61 -8.36 -6.91
CA ARG A 13 -4.10 -7.05 -6.51
C ARG A 13 -3.97 -6.18 -7.76
N ALA A 14 -4.40 -4.93 -7.65
CA ALA A 14 -4.31 -3.96 -8.72
C ALA A 14 -3.32 -2.87 -8.34
N ASP A 15 -2.80 -2.17 -9.36
CA ASP A 15 -1.88 -1.06 -9.16
C ASP A 15 -0.71 -1.44 -8.25
N PRO A 16 0.02 -2.53 -8.58
CA PRO A 16 1.11 -2.99 -7.72
C PRO A 16 2.26 -2.00 -7.71
N TYR A 17 2.87 -1.85 -6.55
CA TYR A 17 4.02 -0.97 -6.37
C TYR A 17 5.08 -1.71 -5.56
N ILE A 18 6.28 -1.82 -6.11
CA ILE A 18 7.41 -2.49 -5.44
C ILE A 18 8.51 -1.48 -5.21
N TYR A 19 9.01 -1.42 -3.99
CA TYR A 19 10.13 -0.56 -3.61
C TYR A 19 11.25 -1.43 -3.03
N LYS A 20 12.46 -1.26 -3.55
CA LYS A 20 13.64 -1.92 -3.00
C LYS A 20 14.39 -0.94 -2.12
N HIS A 21 14.47 -1.27 -0.84
CA HIS A 21 15.18 -0.43 0.12
C HIS A 21 16.69 -0.66 0.04
N THR A 22 17.46 0.27 0.60
CA THR A 22 18.92 0.23 0.54
C THR A 22 19.53 -0.97 1.26
N ASP A 23 18.80 -1.56 2.21
CA ASP A 23 19.25 -2.77 2.90
C ASP A 23 18.95 -4.07 2.12
N GLY A 24 18.39 -3.95 0.91
CA GLY A 24 18.06 -5.09 0.07
C GLY A 24 16.68 -5.67 0.28
N THR A 25 15.89 -5.12 1.18
CA THR A 25 14.52 -5.58 1.40
C THR A 25 13.60 -4.99 0.34
N TYR A 26 12.75 -5.84 -0.24
CA TYR A 26 11.69 -5.41 -1.15
C TYR A 26 10.40 -5.24 -0.38
N TYR A 27 9.66 -4.19 -0.70
CA TYR A 27 8.35 -3.94 -0.12
C TYR A 27 7.32 -3.88 -1.24
N PHE A 28 6.15 -4.46 -0.98
CA PHE A 28 5.06 -4.52 -1.97
C PHE A 28 3.77 -4.00 -1.36
N THR A 29 3.12 -3.09 -2.07
CA THR A 29 1.78 -2.63 -1.73
C THR A 29 0.96 -2.51 -3.01
N ALA A 30 -0.37 -2.59 -2.88
CA ALA A 30 -1.27 -2.56 -4.05
C ALA A 30 -2.69 -2.32 -3.56
N SER A 31 -3.57 -1.99 -4.51
CA SER A 31 -5.01 -1.95 -4.21
C SER A 31 -5.50 -3.36 -3.92
N VAL A 32 -6.21 -3.55 -2.82
CA VAL A 32 -6.83 -4.84 -2.51
C VAL A 32 -8.22 -4.89 -3.11
N PRO A 33 -8.78 -6.10 -3.36
CA PRO A 33 -10.08 -6.22 -4.03
C PRO A 33 -11.22 -5.49 -3.32
N GLU A 34 -11.18 -5.46 -2.00
CA GLU A 34 -12.22 -4.80 -1.21
C GLU A 34 -12.09 -3.29 -1.17
N TYR A 35 -10.95 -2.74 -1.58
CA TYR A 35 -10.66 -1.30 -1.59
C TYR A 35 -10.88 -0.66 -0.21
N ASP A 36 -10.54 -1.40 0.86
CA ASP A 36 -10.87 -0.98 2.23
C ASP A 36 -9.68 -0.85 3.15
N ARG A 37 -8.46 -1.05 2.63
CA ARG A 37 -7.29 -1.03 3.51
C ARG A 37 -6.00 -0.85 2.72
N VAL A 38 -4.93 -0.56 3.46
CA VAL A 38 -3.57 -0.54 2.94
C VAL A 38 -2.81 -1.69 3.59
N GLU A 39 -2.21 -2.55 2.76
CA GLU A 39 -1.39 -3.68 3.19
C GLU A 39 0.03 -3.51 2.71
N LEU A 40 0.97 -4.15 3.42
CA LEU A 40 2.37 -4.14 3.04
C LEU A 40 2.94 -5.55 3.18
N ARG A 41 3.74 -5.97 2.21
CA ARG A 41 4.52 -7.20 2.26
C ARG A 41 5.99 -6.86 2.16
N ALA A 42 6.84 -7.69 2.76
CA ALA A 42 8.29 -7.50 2.71
C ALA A 42 8.97 -8.84 2.49
N ALA A 43 10.03 -8.83 1.69
CA ALA A 43 10.83 -10.03 1.45
C ALA A 43 12.19 -9.62 0.94
N LYS A 44 13.14 -10.56 0.97
CA LYS A 44 14.51 -10.30 0.48
C LYS A 44 14.62 -10.50 -1.02
N THR A 45 13.60 -11.06 -1.67
CA THR A 45 13.55 -11.24 -3.13
C THR A 45 12.18 -10.84 -3.63
N ILE A 46 12.11 -10.49 -4.92
CA ILE A 46 10.81 -10.16 -5.53
C ILE A 46 9.90 -11.38 -5.51
N ALA A 47 10.44 -12.56 -5.85
CA ALA A 47 9.64 -13.79 -5.83
C ALA A 47 9.11 -14.09 -4.43
N GLY A 48 9.88 -13.78 -3.40
CA GLY A 48 9.47 -14.02 -2.02
C GLY A 48 8.27 -13.18 -1.60
N LEU A 49 8.02 -12.07 -2.27
CA LEU A 49 6.86 -11.23 -1.95
C LEU A 49 5.54 -11.96 -2.15
N ALA A 50 5.49 -12.88 -3.12
CA ALA A 50 4.26 -13.63 -3.40
C ALA A 50 3.90 -14.55 -2.22
N GLU A 51 4.90 -15.01 -1.47
CA GLU A 51 4.70 -15.92 -0.35
C GLU A 51 4.71 -15.21 0.99
N ALA A 52 5.03 -13.92 0.99
CA ALA A 52 5.09 -13.15 2.23
C ALA A 52 3.69 -12.86 2.74
N GLU A 53 3.56 -12.84 4.06
CA GLU A 53 2.29 -12.49 4.69
C GLU A 53 2.05 -11.00 4.58
N ALA A 54 0.83 -10.63 4.15
CA ALA A 54 0.46 -9.23 4.06
C ALA A 54 0.09 -8.71 5.44
N LYS A 55 0.69 -7.59 5.83
CA LYS A 55 0.35 -6.92 7.08
C LYS A 55 -0.56 -5.76 6.78
N VAL A 56 -1.70 -5.70 7.48
CA VAL A 56 -2.61 -4.57 7.35
C VAL A 56 -2.03 -3.41 8.16
N LEU A 57 -1.74 -2.31 7.47
CA LEU A 57 -1.17 -1.13 8.11
C LEU A 57 -2.24 -0.16 8.57
N TRP A 58 -3.37 -0.12 7.86
CA TRP A 58 -4.40 0.88 8.08
C TRP A 58 -5.69 0.43 7.39
N ARG A 59 -6.82 0.75 7.99
CA ARG A 59 -8.14 0.45 7.41
C ARG A 59 -8.92 1.74 7.20
N LYS A 60 -9.79 1.73 6.20
CA LYS A 60 -10.60 2.89 5.84
C LYS A 60 -11.50 3.32 7.00
N HIS A 61 -11.90 4.58 6.97
CA HIS A 61 -12.92 5.09 7.88
C HIS A 61 -14.29 4.54 7.46
N GLU A 62 -15.24 4.51 8.39
CA GLU A 62 -16.58 4.05 8.07
C GLU A 62 -17.36 5.07 7.25
N LYS A 63 -17.06 6.36 7.46
CA LYS A 63 -17.68 7.44 6.71
C LYS A 63 -16.75 8.64 6.71
N GLY A 64 -17.09 9.63 5.86
CA GLY A 64 -16.25 10.82 5.74
C GLY A 64 -15.05 10.59 4.83
N ILE A 65 -14.02 11.39 5.04
CA ILE A 65 -12.80 11.24 4.22
C ILE A 65 -12.17 9.87 4.45
N MET A 66 -11.51 9.34 3.41
CA MET A 66 -10.82 8.05 3.47
C MET A 66 -11.75 6.89 3.84
N SER A 67 -13.02 6.95 3.39
CA SER A 67 -13.99 5.92 3.74
C SER A 67 -14.36 5.00 2.58
N GLN A 68 -13.84 5.27 1.35
CA GLN A 68 -14.19 4.48 0.19
C GLN A 68 -13.05 4.51 -0.83
N HIS A 69 -12.98 3.48 -1.68
CA HIS A 69 -12.03 3.39 -2.79
C HIS A 69 -10.59 3.68 -2.36
N ILE A 70 -10.05 2.85 -1.47
CA ILE A 70 -8.65 2.96 -1.08
C ILE A 70 -7.82 2.37 -2.22
N TRP A 71 -7.25 3.24 -3.06
CA TRP A 71 -6.62 2.84 -4.32
C TRP A 71 -5.16 3.22 -4.40
N ALA A 72 -4.42 2.39 -5.13
CA ALA A 72 -3.08 2.68 -5.64
C ALA A 72 -2.11 3.19 -4.58
N PRO A 73 -1.93 2.48 -3.45
CA PRO A 73 -0.94 2.91 -2.46
C PRO A 73 0.48 2.77 -3.02
N GLU A 74 1.35 3.70 -2.64
CA GLU A 74 2.77 3.69 -2.99
C GLU A 74 3.59 3.97 -1.74
N ILE A 75 4.58 3.12 -1.46
CA ILE A 75 5.44 3.30 -0.31
C ILE A 75 6.74 4.00 -0.71
N HIS A 76 7.15 4.99 0.08
CA HIS A 76 8.35 5.77 -0.17
C HIS A 76 9.14 5.92 1.11
N TYR A 77 10.47 5.96 0.97
CA TYR A 77 11.37 6.26 2.08
C TYR A 77 12.02 7.61 1.78
N VAL A 78 11.71 8.63 2.59
CA VAL A 78 12.14 10.00 2.34
C VAL A 78 12.72 10.58 3.62
N GLU A 79 13.97 11.04 3.56
CA GLU A 79 14.62 11.74 4.68
C GLU A 79 14.50 10.98 5.99
N GLY A 80 14.73 9.67 5.93
CA GLY A 80 14.72 8.83 7.13
C GLY A 80 13.35 8.38 7.59
N GLY A 81 12.30 8.67 6.84
CA GLY A 81 10.93 8.28 7.22
C GLY A 81 10.23 7.50 6.13
N TRP A 82 9.29 6.65 6.55
CA TRP A 82 8.46 5.86 5.64
C TRP A 82 7.11 6.52 5.48
N TYR A 83 6.66 6.62 4.23
CA TYR A 83 5.37 7.22 3.88
C TYR A 83 4.64 6.34 2.88
N ILE A 84 3.31 6.29 2.97
CA ILE A 84 2.49 5.66 1.94
C ILE A 84 1.49 6.69 1.46
N TYR A 85 1.50 6.91 0.14
CA TYR A 85 0.55 7.79 -0.54
C TYR A 85 -0.51 6.94 -1.21
N PHE A 86 -1.77 7.33 -1.12
CA PHE A 86 -2.86 6.58 -1.73
C PHE A 86 -4.01 7.52 -2.07
N ALA A 87 -4.90 7.05 -2.94
CA ALA A 87 -6.12 7.79 -3.28
C ALA A 87 -7.28 7.20 -2.50
N ALA A 88 -8.20 8.07 -2.10
CA ALA A 88 -9.40 7.65 -1.40
C ALA A 88 -10.52 8.66 -1.60
N SER A 89 -11.76 8.23 -1.34
CA SER A 89 -12.92 9.09 -1.46
C SER A 89 -13.80 8.93 -0.23
N ASP A 90 -14.91 9.66 -0.24
CA ASP A 90 -15.93 9.64 0.80
C ASP A 90 -17.08 8.77 0.32
N VAL A 91 -17.70 7.98 1.20
CA VAL A 91 -18.85 7.15 0.83
C VAL A 91 -20.00 7.99 0.27
N ASP A 92 -20.07 9.25 0.64
CA ASP A 92 -21.12 10.15 0.15
C ASP A 92 -20.73 10.84 -1.16
N ASP A 93 -19.48 10.68 -1.62
CA ASP A 93 -18.99 11.25 -2.87
C ASP A 93 -17.87 10.36 -3.41
N ILE A 94 -18.25 9.20 -3.90
CA ILE A 94 -17.29 8.13 -4.21
C ILE A 94 -16.38 8.46 -5.39
N TRP A 95 -16.73 9.44 -6.21
CA TRP A 95 -15.89 9.81 -7.35
C TRP A 95 -15.01 11.02 -7.09
N ALA A 96 -15.11 11.62 -5.91
CA ALA A 96 -14.24 12.73 -5.52
C ALA A 96 -12.98 12.18 -4.86
N LEU A 97 -12.14 11.52 -5.65
CA LEU A 97 -10.88 10.97 -5.17
C LEU A 97 -9.89 12.06 -4.83
N ARG A 98 -9.18 11.90 -3.72
CA ARG A 98 -8.15 12.83 -3.26
C ARG A 98 -6.94 12.04 -2.77
N PRO A 99 -5.74 12.61 -2.88
CA PRO A 99 -4.55 11.95 -2.36
C PRO A 99 -4.42 12.16 -0.85
N TYR A 100 -4.04 11.09 -0.16
CA TYR A 100 -3.80 11.09 1.28
C TYR A 100 -2.46 10.44 1.57
N VAL A 101 -1.94 10.65 2.78
CA VAL A 101 -0.66 10.10 3.16
C VAL A 101 -0.71 9.51 4.57
N LEU A 102 -0.08 8.33 4.70
CA LEU A 102 0.19 7.69 5.99
C LEU A 102 1.68 7.81 6.27
N ARG A 103 2.06 7.89 7.53
CA ARG A 103 3.45 7.92 7.95
C ARG A 103 3.70 6.85 8.99
N CYS A 104 4.80 6.11 8.83
CA CYS A 104 5.23 5.16 9.86
C CYS A 104 5.85 5.92 11.02
N THR A 105 5.46 5.58 12.24
CA THR A 105 5.94 6.30 13.41
C THR A 105 7.32 5.87 13.86
N GLY A 106 7.84 4.77 13.30
CA GLY A 106 9.16 4.25 13.65
C GLY A 106 9.98 3.92 12.42
N SER A 107 11.02 3.13 12.62
CA SER A 107 11.97 2.81 11.55
C SER A 107 11.63 1.54 10.78
N ASP A 108 10.76 0.68 11.31
CA ASP A 108 10.41 -0.59 10.67
C ASP A 108 8.97 -0.53 10.14
N PRO A 109 8.79 -0.40 8.82
CA PRO A 109 7.44 -0.24 8.27
C PRO A 109 6.54 -1.46 8.44
N MET A 110 7.11 -2.63 8.72
CA MET A 110 6.34 -3.85 8.92
C MET A 110 5.92 -4.05 10.38
N VAL A 111 6.54 -3.34 11.32
CA VAL A 111 6.33 -3.56 12.74
C VAL A 111 5.75 -2.33 13.43
N ASP A 112 6.27 -1.15 13.09
CA ASP A 112 5.89 0.07 13.78
C ASP A 112 4.55 0.60 13.29
N PRO A 113 3.76 1.26 14.17
CA PRO A 113 2.44 1.76 13.78
C PRO A 113 2.52 2.85 12.72
N TRP A 114 1.45 2.96 11.94
CA TRP A 114 1.29 4.01 10.93
C TRP A 114 0.21 4.99 11.38
N GLU A 115 0.38 6.26 11.02
CA GLU A 115 -0.57 7.29 11.39
C GLU A 115 -1.02 8.06 10.15
N GLU A 116 -2.23 8.63 10.23
CA GLU A 116 -2.78 9.44 9.15
C GLU A 116 -2.18 10.84 9.21
N MET A 117 -1.69 11.31 8.06
CA MET A 117 -1.16 12.67 7.94
C MET A 117 -2.15 13.60 7.25
N GLY A 118 -3.25 13.05 6.72
CA GLY A 118 -4.28 13.83 6.08
C GLY A 118 -4.12 13.92 4.58
N GLN A 119 -4.87 14.85 3.99
CA GLN A 119 -4.86 15.05 2.54
C GLN A 119 -3.59 15.82 2.15
N MET A 120 -3.02 15.39 1.04
CA MET A 120 -1.88 16.07 0.47
C MET A 120 -2.27 17.43 -0.10
#